data_382ec796f87acf20253cbb41be58ad34
#
_entry.id   382ec796f87acf20253cbb41be58ad34
#
_cell.length_a   1.000
_cell.length_b   1.000
_cell.length_c   1.000
_cell.angle_alpha   90.00
_cell.angle_beta   90.00
_cell.angle_gamma   90.00
#
_symmetry.space_group_name_H-M   'P 1'
#
loop_
_entity.id
_entity.type
_entity.pdbx_description
1 polymer ?
#
loop_
_entity_poly.entity_id
_entity_poly.type
_entity_poly.pdbx_seq_one_letter_code
_entity_poly.pdbx_strand_id
1 'polypeptide(L)'
;MIAKCAMAAIDRYNFVDEMDEEQTTLYEWLLDICGRTDTLYSYRNTLVAKVDDEVVGCLISYPGDDYEAKRAFTFAALDAAGPSDTETGPGEYYLDTLALLPAARGHRIGLRLMESSVAYGLEELGYSVVSLLVDVDKPRLEAYYASLGFRRDRTMKFMGHDYYRMILTGRVG
;
A
#
# COMPACT_ATOMS: atom_id res chain seq x y z
N MET A 1 14.82 3.39 1.32
CA MET A 1 13.92 3.77 0.20
C MET A 1 12.46 3.43 0.48
N ILE A 2 12.11 2.19 0.88
CA ILE A 2 10.72 1.76 1.16
C ILE A 2 10.02 2.72 2.14
N ALA A 3 10.64 3.05 3.27
CA ALA A 3 10.10 3.99 4.25
C ALA A 3 9.78 5.38 3.65
N LYS A 4 10.67 5.91 2.81
CA LYS A 4 10.42 7.19 2.10
C LYS A 4 9.25 7.09 1.12
N CYS A 5 9.11 5.96 0.43
CA CYS A 5 7.97 5.71 -0.45
C CYS A 5 6.67 5.63 0.35
N ALA A 6 6.67 4.96 1.51
CA ALA A 6 5.51 4.90 2.39
C ALA A 6 5.09 6.28 2.89
N MET A 7 6.03 7.13 3.32
CA MET A 7 5.75 8.53 3.69
C MET A 7 5.12 9.32 2.53
N ALA A 8 5.64 9.14 1.32
CA ALA A 8 5.12 9.86 0.15
C ALA A 8 3.71 9.40 -0.24
N ALA A 9 3.37 8.14 -0.04
CA ALA A 9 2.04 7.60 -0.33
C ALA A 9 0.95 8.18 0.59
N ILE A 10 1.32 8.57 1.81
CA ILE A 10 0.43 9.22 2.78
C ILE A 10 0.55 10.75 2.77
N ASP A 11 1.12 11.32 1.71
CA ASP A 11 1.31 12.77 1.51
C ASP A 11 2.15 13.46 2.60
N ARG A 12 3.07 12.73 3.28
CA ARG A 12 3.95 13.25 4.33
C ARG A 12 5.38 13.55 3.87
N TYR A 13 5.72 13.25 2.61
CA TYR A 13 7.03 13.50 2.04
C TYR A 13 6.99 13.61 0.51
N ASN A 14 7.72 14.56 -0.05
CA ASN A 14 7.74 14.84 -1.47
C ASN A 14 9.04 14.51 -2.21
N PHE A 15 10.04 13.94 -1.51
CA PHE A 15 11.37 13.57 -1.98
C PHE A 15 12.33 14.73 -2.34
N VAL A 16 11.92 15.99 -2.20
CA VAL A 16 12.74 17.14 -2.61
C VAL A 16 13.27 17.98 -1.46
N ASP A 17 12.58 17.98 -0.32
CA ASP A 17 12.95 18.80 0.85
C ASP A 17 13.64 17.96 1.93
N GLU A 18 14.40 18.63 2.78
CA GLU A 18 14.88 18.04 4.05
C GLU A 18 13.67 17.73 4.94
N MET A 19 13.76 16.66 5.71
CA MET A 19 12.70 16.26 6.65
C MET A 19 12.70 17.17 7.86
N ASP A 20 11.54 17.64 8.26
CA ASP A 20 11.33 18.27 9.56
C ASP A 20 11.36 17.22 10.70
N GLU A 21 11.14 17.65 11.95
CA GLU A 21 11.21 16.77 13.13
C GLU A 21 10.09 15.69 13.10
N GLU A 22 8.87 16.08 12.72
CA GLU A 22 7.74 15.14 12.62
C GLU A 22 7.98 14.09 11.53
N GLN A 23 8.44 14.53 10.37
CA GLN A 23 8.79 13.67 9.24
C GLN A 23 9.96 12.74 9.58
N THR A 24 10.96 13.23 10.30
CA THR A 24 12.10 12.43 10.76
C THR A 24 11.64 11.32 11.70
N THR A 25 10.80 11.65 12.68
CA THR A 25 10.23 10.68 13.63
C THR A 25 9.40 9.62 12.90
N LEU A 26 8.56 10.03 11.97
CA LEU A 26 7.78 9.12 11.13
C LEU A 26 8.66 8.22 10.26
N TYR A 27 9.74 8.79 9.70
CA TYR A 27 10.71 8.05 8.90
C TYR A 27 11.42 6.98 9.70
N GLU A 28 11.89 7.29 10.92
CA GLU A 28 12.56 6.35 11.79
C GLU A 28 11.64 5.18 12.18
N TRP A 29 10.39 5.48 12.52
CA TRP A 29 9.37 4.46 12.78
C TRP A 29 9.14 3.57 11.54
N LEU A 30 8.92 4.16 10.37
CA LEU A 30 8.73 3.42 9.13
C LEU A 30 9.97 2.59 8.78
N LEU A 31 11.16 3.09 9.06
CA LEU A 31 12.40 2.36 8.82
C LEU A 31 12.48 1.10 9.69
N ASP A 32 12.09 1.20 10.97
CA ASP A 32 12.03 0.06 11.88
C ASP A 32 11.02 -0.98 11.39
N ILE A 33 9.77 -0.60 11.17
CA ILE A 33 8.71 -1.56 10.78
C ILE A 33 8.95 -2.17 9.40
N CYS A 34 9.53 -1.43 8.46
CA CYS A 34 9.90 -1.96 7.15
C CYS A 34 11.04 -3.00 7.24
N GLY A 35 11.93 -2.88 8.22
CA GLY A 35 13.02 -3.82 8.46
C GLY A 35 12.59 -5.14 9.11
N ARG A 36 11.40 -5.21 9.68
CA ARG A 36 10.87 -6.37 10.40
C ARG A 36 10.17 -7.35 9.45
N THR A 37 9.86 -8.55 9.96
CA THR A 37 9.16 -9.61 9.21
C THR A 37 7.72 -9.86 9.69
N ASP A 38 7.36 -9.25 10.82
CA ASP A 38 6.09 -9.44 11.54
C ASP A 38 5.13 -8.25 11.44
N THR A 39 5.45 -7.26 10.60
CA THR A 39 4.65 -6.05 10.37
C THR A 39 3.95 -6.09 9.01
N LEU A 40 2.91 -5.26 8.84
CA LEU A 40 2.24 -5.06 7.55
C LEU A 40 3.19 -4.43 6.52
N TYR A 41 3.99 -3.46 6.94
CA TYR A 41 4.95 -2.73 6.09
C TYR A 41 6.30 -3.45 5.93
N SER A 42 6.39 -4.71 6.31
CA SER A 42 7.59 -5.55 6.14
C SER A 42 8.17 -5.46 4.73
N TYR A 43 9.50 -5.45 4.61
CA TYR A 43 10.18 -5.59 3.31
C TYR A 43 9.74 -6.85 2.54
N ARG A 44 9.27 -7.89 3.24
CA ARG A 44 8.74 -9.13 2.63
C ARG A 44 7.41 -8.92 1.92
N ASN A 45 6.68 -7.88 2.30
CA ASN A 45 5.41 -7.49 1.71
C ASN A 45 5.59 -6.41 0.63
N THR A 46 6.84 -6.12 0.24
CA THR A 46 7.14 -4.97 -0.61
C THR A 46 7.73 -5.40 -1.94
N LEU A 47 7.04 -5.07 -3.02
CA LEU A 47 7.56 -5.13 -4.37
C LEU A 47 8.26 -3.81 -4.70
N VAL A 48 9.49 -3.85 -5.21
CA VAL A 48 10.25 -2.65 -5.59
C VAL A 48 10.49 -2.58 -7.09
N ALA A 49 10.42 -1.38 -7.63
CA ALA A 49 10.86 -1.08 -8.99
C ALA A 49 12.28 -0.50 -8.96
N LYS A 50 13.15 -1.02 -9.82
CA LYS A 50 14.50 -0.54 -10.01
C LYS A 50 14.72 -0.03 -11.43
N VAL A 51 15.49 1.04 -11.54
CA VAL A 51 16.05 1.55 -12.81
C VAL A 51 17.55 1.79 -12.53
N ASP A 52 18.41 1.23 -13.36
CA ASP A 52 19.87 1.31 -13.21
C ASP A 52 20.35 0.97 -11.77
N ASP A 53 19.80 -0.12 -11.21
CA ASP A 53 20.02 -0.61 -9.85
C ASP A 53 19.52 0.31 -8.70
N GLU A 54 18.96 1.45 -9.00
CA GLU A 54 18.34 2.32 -8.02
C GLU A 54 16.85 1.99 -7.81
N VAL A 55 16.40 1.96 -6.55
CA VAL A 55 14.98 1.79 -6.23
C VAL A 55 14.26 3.11 -6.49
N VAL A 56 13.35 3.10 -7.46
CA VAL A 56 12.59 4.28 -7.89
C VAL A 56 11.12 4.26 -7.47
N GLY A 57 10.66 3.19 -6.86
CA GLY A 57 9.30 3.07 -6.34
C GLY A 57 9.06 1.74 -5.65
N CYS A 58 7.94 1.65 -4.95
CA CYS A 58 7.52 0.43 -4.29
C CYS A 58 6.00 0.31 -4.22
N LEU A 59 5.55 -0.91 -4.05
CA LEU A 59 4.17 -1.26 -3.71
C LEU A 59 4.22 -2.23 -2.53
N ILE A 60 3.54 -1.87 -1.44
CA ILE A 60 3.35 -2.71 -0.26
C ILE A 60 2.00 -3.41 -0.40
N SER A 61 2.00 -4.74 -0.29
CA SER A 61 0.80 -5.55 -0.42
C SER A 61 0.93 -6.83 0.40
N TYR A 62 -0.17 -7.33 0.93
CA TYR A 62 -0.15 -8.47 1.85
C TYR A 62 -1.49 -9.23 1.87
N PRO A 63 -1.48 -10.51 2.30
CA PRO A 63 -2.69 -11.26 2.60
C PRO A 63 -3.51 -10.60 3.71
N GLY A 64 -4.80 -10.42 3.48
CA GLY A 64 -5.73 -9.93 4.51
C GLY A 64 -5.90 -10.89 5.68
N ASP A 65 -5.58 -12.18 5.48
CA ASP A 65 -5.59 -13.20 6.53
C ASP A 65 -4.64 -12.87 7.69
N ASP A 66 -3.52 -12.20 7.39
CA ASP A 66 -2.50 -11.81 8.37
C ASP A 66 -2.75 -10.45 9.01
N TYR A 67 -3.76 -9.72 8.54
CA TYR A 67 -3.94 -8.30 8.86
C TYR A 67 -4.00 -8.03 10.35
N GLU A 68 -4.90 -8.68 11.08
CA GLU A 68 -5.11 -8.42 12.52
C GLU A 68 -3.87 -8.75 13.36
N ALA A 69 -3.18 -9.85 13.03
CA ALA A 69 -1.98 -10.25 13.76
C ALA A 69 -0.82 -9.26 13.54
N LYS A 70 -0.56 -8.89 12.28
CA LYS A 70 0.55 -8.00 11.91
C LYS A 70 0.28 -6.53 12.23
N ARG A 71 -0.99 -6.12 12.21
CA ARG A 71 -1.41 -4.77 12.57
C ARG A 71 -0.98 -4.39 13.98
N ALA A 72 -1.18 -5.27 14.95
CA ALA A 72 -0.77 -5.01 16.32
C ALA A 72 0.73 -4.69 16.42
N PHE A 73 1.59 -5.44 15.72
CA PHE A 73 3.03 -5.19 15.69
C PHE A 73 3.38 -3.92 14.90
N THR A 74 2.64 -3.63 13.84
CA THR A 74 2.89 -2.44 13.01
C THR A 74 2.67 -1.16 13.81
N PHE A 75 1.61 -1.08 14.59
CA PHE A 75 1.24 0.13 15.34
C PHE A 75 1.72 0.15 16.80
N ALA A 76 2.26 -0.95 17.33
CA ALA A 76 2.76 -1.01 18.71
C ALA A 76 3.85 0.02 19.02
N ALA A 77 4.69 0.35 18.05
CA ALA A 77 5.77 1.33 18.21
C ALA A 77 5.29 2.80 18.25
N LEU A 78 4.04 3.08 17.86
CA LEU A 78 3.49 4.43 17.92
C LEU A 78 2.80 4.75 19.26
N ASP A 79 2.84 3.83 20.23
CA ASP A 79 2.10 3.93 21.51
C ASP A 79 0.58 4.23 21.29
N ALA A 80 0.14 4.01 20.07
CA ALA A 80 -1.23 4.21 19.61
C ALA A 80 -1.91 2.84 19.54
N ALA A 81 -3.07 2.72 20.17
CA ALA A 81 -4.02 1.72 19.71
C ALA A 81 -4.22 2.02 18.21
N GLY A 82 -3.70 1.18 17.35
CA GLY A 82 -3.87 1.34 15.91
C GLY A 82 -5.35 1.57 15.57
N PRO A 83 -5.68 2.05 14.36
CA PRO A 83 -7.05 2.38 13.99
C PRO A 83 -7.97 1.20 14.34
N SER A 84 -9.13 1.47 14.91
CA SER A 84 -10.14 0.43 15.22
C SER A 84 -10.74 -0.16 13.94
N ASP A 85 -10.62 0.58 12.84
CA ASP A 85 -11.20 0.24 11.55
C ASP A 85 -10.25 -0.69 10.78
N THR A 86 -10.83 -1.66 10.08
CA THR A 86 -10.11 -2.69 9.34
C THR A 86 -10.15 -2.39 7.85
N GLU A 87 -8.99 -2.27 7.19
CA GLU A 87 -8.87 -1.98 5.76
C GLU A 87 -9.16 -3.21 4.88
N THR A 88 -8.79 -4.37 5.37
CA THR A 88 -8.86 -5.65 4.66
C THR A 88 -9.17 -6.79 5.62
N GLY A 89 -9.41 -7.99 5.13
CA GLY A 89 -9.73 -9.15 5.93
C GLY A 89 -9.40 -10.47 5.23
N PRO A 90 -9.71 -11.60 5.88
CA PRO A 90 -9.42 -12.93 5.34
C PRO A 90 -9.99 -13.16 3.94
N GLY A 91 -9.25 -13.92 3.12
CA GLY A 91 -9.68 -14.34 1.80
C GLY A 91 -9.40 -13.33 0.68
N GLU A 92 -8.71 -12.23 0.97
CA GLU A 92 -8.32 -11.25 -0.04
C GLU A 92 -6.84 -10.88 0.05
N TYR A 93 -6.28 -10.45 -1.08
CA TYR A 93 -4.93 -9.87 -1.17
C TYR A 93 -5.06 -8.35 -1.26
N TYR A 94 -4.46 -7.64 -0.31
CA TYR A 94 -4.63 -6.20 -0.17
C TYR A 94 -3.44 -5.42 -0.71
N LEU A 95 -3.72 -4.41 -1.54
CA LEU A 95 -2.75 -3.46 -2.05
C LEU A 95 -2.84 -2.19 -1.21
N ASP A 96 -1.85 -1.99 -0.35
CA ASP A 96 -1.86 -0.93 0.66
C ASP A 96 -1.26 0.38 0.11
N THR A 97 0.02 0.36 -0.24
CA THR A 97 0.81 1.56 -0.48
C THR A 97 1.54 1.47 -1.81
N LEU A 98 1.26 2.38 -2.73
CA LEU A 98 1.99 2.55 -3.99
C LEU A 98 2.63 3.94 -4.04
N ALA A 99 3.95 3.99 -4.19
CA ALA A 99 4.67 5.24 -4.37
C ALA A 99 5.81 5.14 -5.38
N LEU A 100 6.04 6.24 -6.09
CA LEU A 100 7.13 6.40 -7.05
C LEU A 100 7.87 7.70 -6.78
N LEU A 101 9.19 7.68 -6.95
CA LEU A 101 9.98 8.91 -7.06
C LEU A 101 9.40 9.81 -8.15
N PRO A 102 9.40 11.14 -7.97
CA PRO A 102 8.87 12.07 -8.97
C PRO A 102 9.42 11.84 -10.39
N ALA A 103 10.73 11.62 -10.51
CA ALA A 103 11.41 11.36 -11.79
C ALA A 103 10.96 10.03 -12.47
N ALA A 104 10.42 9.09 -11.71
CA ALA A 104 9.96 7.81 -12.23
C ALA A 104 8.49 7.82 -12.67
N ARG A 105 7.77 8.91 -12.42
CA ARG A 105 6.36 9.06 -12.80
C ARG A 105 6.24 9.23 -14.32
N GLY A 106 5.10 8.85 -14.87
CA GLY A 106 4.84 8.93 -16.31
C GLY A 106 5.44 7.81 -17.17
N HIS A 107 6.28 6.93 -16.61
CA HIS A 107 6.97 5.84 -17.31
C HIS A 107 6.28 4.47 -17.16
N ARG A 108 5.02 4.44 -16.76
CA ARG A 108 4.23 3.21 -16.52
C ARG A 108 4.79 2.29 -15.40
N ILE A 109 5.74 2.75 -14.60
CA ILE A 109 6.33 1.95 -13.53
C ILE A 109 5.28 1.58 -12.47
N GLY A 110 4.43 2.52 -12.08
CA GLY A 110 3.31 2.26 -11.15
C GLY A 110 2.33 1.22 -11.68
N LEU A 111 2.01 1.29 -12.97
CA LEU A 111 1.17 0.28 -13.63
C LEU A 111 1.80 -1.11 -13.52
N ARG A 112 3.08 -1.24 -13.84
CA ARG A 112 3.79 -2.53 -13.77
C ARG A 112 3.86 -3.08 -12.34
N LEU A 113 4.07 -2.23 -11.34
CA LEU A 113 4.00 -2.64 -9.93
C LEU A 113 2.61 -3.17 -9.57
N MET A 114 1.56 -2.47 -9.98
CA MET A 114 0.17 -2.90 -9.78
C MET A 114 -0.12 -4.24 -10.45
N GLU A 115 0.19 -4.37 -11.75
CA GLU A 115 -0.03 -5.60 -12.50
C GLU A 115 0.72 -6.79 -11.90
N SER A 116 1.99 -6.60 -11.52
CA SER A 116 2.79 -7.65 -10.89
C SER A 116 2.25 -8.07 -9.53
N SER A 117 1.79 -7.11 -8.71
CA SER A 117 1.24 -7.42 -7.40
C SER A 117 -0.13 -8.10 -7.49
N VAL A 118 -0.97 -7.67 -8.43
CA VAL A 118 -2.25 -8.32 -8.73
C VAL A 118 -2.02 -9.77 -9.19
N ALA A 119 -1.13 -9.98 -10.15
CA ALA A 119 -0.79 -11.33 -10.63
C ALA A 119 -0.27 -12.20 -9.49
N TYR A 120 0.62 -11.68 -8.65
CA TYR A 120 1.14 -12.41 -7.49
C TYR A 120 0.01 -12.84 -6.53
N GLY A 121 -0.91 -11.94 -6.19
CA GLY A 121 -2.04 -12.25 -5.32
C GLY A 121 -3.00 -13.29 -5.91
N LEU A 122 -3.35 -13.14 -7.19
CA LEU A 122 -4.34 -14.00 -7.85
C LEU A 122 -3.75 -15.34 -8.32
N GLU A 123 -2.56 -15.33 -8.94
CA GLU A 123 -2.02 -16.48 -9.65
C GLU A 123 -1.04 -17.30 -8.78
N GLU A 124 -0.18 -16.62 -7.99
CA GLU A 124 0.81 -17.29 -7.17
C GLU A 124 0.26 -17.66 -5.78
N LEU A 125 -0.47 -16.74 -5.14
CA LEU A 125 -1.04 -16.99 -3.82
C LEU A 125 -2.45 -17.58 -3.87
N GLY A 126 -3.14 -17.54 -5.02
CA GLY A 126 -4.45 -18.15 -5.22
C GLY A 126 -5.63 -17.41 -4.60
N TYR A 127 -5.48 -16.13 -4.29
CA TYR A 127 -6.61 -15.32 -3.82
C TYR A 127 -7.61 -15.08 -4.96
N SER A 128 -8.89 -15.10 -4.65
CA SER A 128 -9.95 -14.79 -5.62
C SER A 128 -10.23 -13.29 -5.74
N VAL A 129 -9.80 -12.52 -4.76
CA VAL A 129 -10.05 -11.08 -4.66
C VAL A 129 -8.75 -10.34 -4.34
N VAL A 130 -8.47 -9.30 -5.11
CA VAL A 130 -7.49 -8.26 -4.77
C VAL A 130 -8.26 -7.00 -4.43
N SER A 131 -7.91 -6.34 -3.32
CA SER A 131 -8.60 -5.14 -2.84
C SER A 131 -7.64 -3.99 -2.57
N LEU A 132 -8.18 -2.78 -2.57
CA LEU A 132 -7.49 -1.55 -2.18
C LEU A 132 -8.49 -0.52 -1.68
N LEU A 133 -8.00 0.52 -1.00
CA LEU A 133 -8.77 1.70 -0.63
C LEU A 133 -8.34 2.90 -1.48
N VAL A 134 -9.32 3.71 -1.87
CA VAL A 134 -9.08 5.00 -2.50
C VAL A 134 -9.93 6.06 -1.80
N ASP A 135 -9.32 7.17 -1.42
CA ASP A 135 -10.00 8.31 -0.81
C ASP A 135 -11.10 8.82 -1.74
N VAL A 136 -12.29 9.08 -1.19
CA VAL A 136 -13.45 9.58 -1.96
C VAL A 136 -13.16 10.91 -2.64
N ASP A 137 -12.22 11.69 -2.09
CA ASP A 137 -11.79 12.99 -2.63
C ASP A 137 -10.74 12.87 -3.75
N LYS A 138 -10.34 11.64 -4.13
CA LYS A 138 -9.38 11.36 -5.20
C LYS A 138 -10.03 10.70 -6.46
N PRO A 139 -11.00 11.35 -7.14
CA PRO A 139 -11.74 10.72 -8.23
C PRO A 139 -10.86 10.34 -9.44
N ARG A 140 -9.72 11.02 -9.64
CA ARG A 140 -8.76 10.66 -10.70
C ARG A 140 -8.05 9.34 -10.39
N LEU A 141 -7.77 9.08 -9.12
CA LEU A 141 -7.15 7.84 -8.67
C LEU A 141 -8.15 6.69 -8.75
N GLU A 142 -9.41 6.93 -8.35
CA GLU A 142 -10.50 5.96 -8.56
C GLU A 142 -10.65 5.57 -10.04
N ALA A 143 -10.71 6.57 -10.93
CA ALA A 143 -10.80 6.33 -12.37
C ALA A 143 -9.59 5.53 -12.91
N TYR A 144 -8.41 5.79 -12.39
CA TYR A 144 -7.21 5.03 -12.72
C TYR A 144 -7.36 3.56 -12.33
N TYR A 145 -7.75 3.25 -11.09
CA TYR A 145 -7.96 1.87 -10.66
C TYR A 145 -9.12 1.18 -11.43
N ALA A 146 -10.19 1.93 -11.74
CA ALA A 146 -11.26 1.41 -12.59
C ALA A 146 -10.75 1.03 -13.98
N SER A 147 -9.81 1.78 -14.56
CA SER A 147 -9.18 1.45 -15.85
C SER A 147 -8.33 0.18 -15.81
N LEU A 148 -7.89 -0.25 -14.62
CA LEU A 148 -7.16 -1.50 -14.38
C LEU A 148 -8.10 -2.68 -14.08
N GLY A 149 -9.40 -2.47 -14.13
CA GLY A 149 -10.40 -3.51 -13.89
C GLY A 149 -10.93 -3.60 -12.46
N PHE A 150 -10.47 -2.73 -11.56
CA PHE A 150 -11.05 -2.64 -10.23
C PHE A 150 -12.44 -2.02 -10.31
N ARG A 151 -13.36 -2.50 -9.47
CA ARG A 151 -14.71 -1.94 -9.34
C ARG A 151 -14.96 -1.53 -7.89
N ARG A 152 -15.73 -0.48 -7.70
CA ARG A 152 -16.18 -0.07 -6.38
C ARG A 152 -17.05 -1.18 -5.77
N ASP A 153 -16.72 -1.59 -4.55
CA ASP A 153 -17.45 -2.57 -3.75
C ASP A 153 -18.37 -1.87 -2.74
N ARG A 154 -17.77 -1.03 -1.90
CA ARG A 154 -18.49 -0.27 -0.87
C ARG A 154 -17.73 1.00 -0.48
N THR A 155 -18.43 1.90 0.22
CA THR A 155 -17.82 2.99 0.96
C THR A 155 -17.55 2.53 2.38
N MET A 156 -16.42 2.94 2.95
CA MET A 156 -16.06 2.64 4.33
C MET A 156 -15.30 3.78 4.97
N LYS A 157 -15.31 3.84 6.30
CA LYS A 157 -14.47 4.76 7.07
C LYS A 157 -13.19 4.07 7.49
N PHE A 158 -12.08 4.80 7.37
CA PHE A 158 -10.80 4.39 7.90
C PHE A 158 -10.05 5.61 8.42
N MET A 159 -9.57 5.56 9.67
CA MET A 159 -8.89 6.67 10.34
C MET A 159 -9.65 8.02 10.25
N GLY A 160 -10.98 7.97 10.31
CA GLY A 160 -11.84 9.17 10.27
C GLY A 160 -12.14 9.73 8.88
N HIS A 161 -11.58 9.17 7.81
CA HIS A 161 -11.84 9.55 6.43
C HIS A 161 -12.74 8.53 5.72
N ASP A 162 -13.45 8.97 4.68
CA ASP A 162 -14.27 8.11 3.84
C ASP A 162 -13.45 7.60 2.63
N TYR A 163 -13.53 6.31 2.39
CA TYR A 163 -12.85 5.63 1.29
C TYR A 163 -13.83 4.80 0.48
N TYR A 164 -13.57 4.68 -0.81
CA TYR A 164 -14.10 3.61 -1.63
C TYR A 164 -13.20 2.40 -1.53
N ARG A 165 -13.75 1.28 -1.05
CA ARG A 165 -13.10 -0.01 -1.22
C ARG A 165 -13.33 -0.45 -2.67
N MET A 166 -12.24 -0.71 -3.38
CA MET A 166 -12.29 -1.22 -4.74
C MET A 166 -11.73 -2.64 -4.77
N ILE A 167 -12.33 -3.49 -5.58
CA ILE A 167 -11.94 -4.89 -5.71
C ILE A 167 -11.74 -5.27 -7.17
N LEU A 168 -10.78 -6.16 -7.40
CA LEU A 168 -10.60 -6.88 -8.65
C LEU A 168 -10.72 -8.38 -8.35
N THR A 169 -11.60 -9.08 -9.06
CA THR A 169 -11.80 -10.52 -8.90
C THR A 169 -11.05 -11.27 -9.97
N GLY A 170 -10.29 -12.30 -9.56
CA GLY A 170 -9.69 -13.26 -10.48
C GLY A 170 -10.77 -13.98 -11.28
N ARG A 171 -10.43 -14.45 -12.47
CA ARG A 171 -11.29 -15.36 -13.20
C ARG A 171 -11.39 -16.67 -12.40
N VAL A 172 -12.57 -16.99 -11.93
CA VAL A 172 -12.85 -18.35 -11.45
C VAL A 172 -12.78 -19.24 -12.70
N GLY A 173 -11.71 -20.04 -12.78
CA GLY A 173 -11.56 -21.05 -13.84
C GLY A 173 -12.56 -22.18 -13.67
#